data_e81bbf5ff6ca6a1c800de07579615557
#
_entry.id   e81bbf5ff6ca6a1c800de07579615557
#
_cell.length_a   1.000
_cell.length_b   1.000
_cell.length_c   1.000
_cell.angle_alpha   90.00
_cell.angle_beta   90.00
_cell.angle_gamma   90.00
#
_symmetry.space_group_name_H-M   'P 1'
#
loop_
_entity.id
_entity.type
_entity.pdbx_description
1 polymer ?
#
loop_
_entity_poly.entity_id
_entity_poly.type
_entity_poly.pdbx_seq_one_letter_code
_entity_poly.pdbx_strand_id
1 'polypeptide(L)'
;MASDNKSLGRFILSGIPSAPRGVPQIEVIFDIDASGILHVTAKDKGTGKEQKVTIQAGTNMDEKEVDRLVKEAEANRESDKLKKESIEARNHADSAIYQAEKTLKDNEGKYDVKDGEDAKAKIEELKKVLEPSDASKADIDAKLNPLQEIMMKIGQAIYAQGTTDAETANDKKNDDGTEDAEVEEK
;
A
#
# COMPACT_ATOMS: atom_id res chain seq x y z
N MET A 1 17.38 -7.74 11.46
CA MET A 1 15.88 -7.82 11.41
C MET A 1 15.31 -7.45 12.77
N ALA A 2 14.07 -6.93 12.83
CA ALA A 2 13.43 -6.54 14.09
C ALA A 2 13.27 -7.70 15.09
N SER A 3 13.11 -8.93 14.60
CA SER A 3 13.06 -10.16 15.40
C SER A 3 14.32 -10.43 16.21
N ASP A 4 15.46 -9.92 15.74
CA ASP A 4 16.78 -10.17 16.32
C ASP A 4 17.16 -9.07 17.31
N ASN A 5 16.32 -8.05 17.46
CA ASN A 5 16.54 -6.94 18.37
C ASN A 5 15.98 -7.22 19.77
N LYS A 6 16.55 -6.56 20.77
CA LYS A 6 16.05 -6.63 22.15
C LYS A 6 14.76 -5.82 22.28
N SER A 7 13.68 -6.45 22.74
CA SER A 7 12.42 -5.75 22.98
C SER A 7 12.54 -4.83 24.19
N LEU A 8 12.24 -3.55 24.00
CA LEU A 8 12.23 -2.55 25.07
C LEU A 8 10.87 -2.45 25.76
N GLY A 9 9.79 -2.75 25.06
CA GLY A 9 8.44 -2.69 25.60
C GLY A 9 7.39 -3.05 24.55
N ARG A 10 6.16 -3.22 24.99
CA ARG A 10 5.00 -3.48 24.14
C ARG A 10 3.81 -2.68 24.62
N PHE A 11 3.11 -2.08 23.70
CA PHE A 11 1.81 -1.44 23.97
C PHE A 11 0.87 -1.65 22.79
N ILE A 12 -0.41 -1.43 22.99
CA ILE A 12 -1.43 -1.66 21.98
C ILE A 12 -2.18 -0.35 21.74
N LEU A 13 -2.18 0.11 20.49
CA LEU A 13 -3.04 1.18 20.04
C LEU A 13 -4.39 0.57 19.63
N SER A 14 -5.43 0.84 20.43
CA SER A 14 -6.78 0.29 20.24
C SER A 14 -7.75 1.33 19.70
N GLY A 15 -8.89 0.84 19.16
CA GLY A 15 -9.98 1.70 18.72
C GLY A 15 -9.75 2.35 17.34
N ILE A 16 -8.88 1.77 16.53
CA ILE A 16 -8.76 2.09 15.11
C ILE A 16 -9.90 1.37 14.39
N PRO A 17 -10.71 2.07 13.57
CA PRO A 17 -11.76 1.43 12.81
C PRO A 17 -11.17 0.49 11.76
N SER A 18 -11.89 -0.59 11.46
CA SER A 18 -11.52 -1.51 10.39
C SER A 18 -11.56 -0.76 9.06
N ALA A 19 -10.47 -0.81 8.31
CA ALA A 19 -10.33 -0.13 7.03
C ALA A 19 -9.45 -0.96 6.08
N PRO A 20 -9.57 -0.75 4.77
CA PRO A 20 -8.69 -1.39 3.79
C PRO A 20 -7.21 -1.11 4.06
N ARG A 21 -6.35 -2.03 3.65
CA ARG A 21 -4.89 -1.89 3.76
C ARG A 21 -4.42 -0.59 3.13
N GLY A 22 -3.55 0.14 3.83
CA GLY A 22 -3.01 1.44 3.40
C GLY A 22 -3.86 2.66 3.79
N VAL A 23 -5.09 2.48 4.28
CA VAL A 23 -5.94 3.58 4.75
C VAL A 23 -5.56 4.02 6.17
N PRO A 24 -5.35 3.12 7.16
CA PRO A 24 -4.89 3.54 8.48
C PRO A 24 -3.44 4.05 8.40
N GLN A 25 -3.21 5.27 8.86
CA GLN A 25 -1.89 5.86 8.95
C GLN A 25 -1.52 6.08 10.41
N ILE A 26 -0.57 5.30 10.89
CA ILE A 26 -0.09 5.37 12.26
C ILE A 26 1.23 6.12 12.28
N GLU A 27 1.28 7.19 13.06
CA GLU A 27 2.49 7.94 13.36
C GLU A 27 3.06 7.44 14.68
N VAL A 28 4.34 7.10 14.69
CA VAL A 28 5.05 6.68 15.90
C VAL A 28 6.15 7.69 16.18
N ILE A 29 6.08 8.32 17.35
CA ILE A 29 7.02 9.35 17.80
C ILE A 29 7.87 8.74 18.92
N PHE A 30 9.18 8.84 18.78
CA PHE A 30 10.16 8.47 19.78
C PHE A 30 10.81 9.74 20.33
N ASP A 31 10.71 9.92 21.63
CA ASP A 31 11.29 11.06 22.34
C ASP A 31 12.15 10.56 23.51
N ILE A 32 13.40 11.02 23.58
CA ILE A 32 14.32 10.65 24.63
C ILE A 32 14.61 11.92 25.46
N ASP A 33 14.24 11.89 26.72
CA ASP A 33 14.50 13.01 27.61
C ASP A 33 15.97 13.12 28.07
N ALA A 34 16.29 14.20 28.77
CA ALA A 34 17.65 14.45 29.27
C ALA A 34 18.11 13.40 30.28
N SER A 35 17.22 12.60 30.86
CA SER A 35 17.49 11.51 31.79
C SER A 35 17.67 10.18 31.08
N GLY A 36 17.58 10.14 29.76
CA GLY A 36 17.67 8.92 28.96
C GLY A 36 16.41 8.06 28.99
N ILE A 37 15.26 8.60 29.43
CA ILE A 37 14.00 7.90 29.44
C ILE A 37 13.36 8.03 28.05
N LEU A 38 12.99 6.89 27.46
CA LEU A 38 12.36 6.83 26.15
C LEU A 38 10.84 6.91 26.29
N HIS A 39 10.25 7.91 25.66
CA HIS A 39 8.82 8.07 25.50
C HIS A 39 8.43 7.67 24.08
N VAL A 40 7.50 6.72 23.95
CA VAL A 40 7.01 6.28 22.65
C VAL A 40 5.52 6.60 22.59
N THR A 41 5.12 7.37 21.57
CA THR A 41 3.72 7.72 21.32
C THR A 41 3.32 7.16 19.96
N ALA A 42 2.25 6.37 19.91
CA ALA A 42 1.61 5.96 18.67
C ALA A 42 0.29 6.71 18.52
N LYS A 43 0.05 7.27 17.34
CA LYS A 43 -1.15 8.06 17.03
C LYS A 43 -1.71 7.64 15.67
N ASP A 44 -3.00 7.35 15.62
CA ASP A 44 -3.73 7.18 14.37
C ASP A 44 -4.10 8.57 13.81
N LYS A 45 -3.61 8.90 12.62
CA LYS A 45 -3.86 10.19 11.97
C LYS A 45 -5.33 10.37 11.56
N GLY A 46 -6.03 9.28 11.29
CA GLY A 46 -7.43 9.33 10.87
C GLY A 46 -8.39 9.63 12.02
N THR A 47 -8.21 8.98 13.15
CA THR A 47 -9.11 9.11 14.32
C THR A 47 -8.58 10.08 15.39
N GLY A 48 -7.29 10.43 15.33
CA GLY A 48 -6.62 11.22 16.36
C GLY A 48 -6.35 10.46 17.66
N LYS A 49 -6.70 9.17 17.75
CA LYS A 49 -6.43 8.36 18.94
C LYS A 49 -4.94 8.14 19.13
N GLU A 50 -4.50 8.27 20.36
CA GLU A 50 -3.10 8.09 20.72
C GLU A 50 -2.93 7.18 21.94
N GLN A 51 -1.81 6.50 22.01
CA GLN A 51 -1.36 5.70 23.15
C GLN A 51 0.10 5.99 23.40
N LYS A 52 0.45 6.16 24.68
CA LYS A 52 1.83 6.44 25.11
C LYS A 52 2.34 5.33 25.99
N VAL A 53 3.63 5.05 25.88
CA VAL A 53 4.38 4.21 26.81
C VAL A 53 5.68 4.91 27.18
N THR A 54 6.06 4.83 28.44
CA THR A 54 7.34 5.33 28.96
C THR A 54 8.21 4.14 29.29
N ILE A 55 9.39 4.09 28.70
CA ILE A 55 10.36 3.01 28.91
C ILE A 55 11.52 3.58 29.69
N GLN A 56 11.61 3.20 30.96
CA GLN A 56 12.73 3.57 31.80
C GLN A 56 13.92 2.66 31.47
N ALA A 57 15.10 3.24 31.39
CA ALA A 57 16.34 2.53 31.11
C ALA A 57 16.70 1.55 32.24
N GLY A 58 16.01 0.42 32.25
CA GLY A 58 16.30 -0.70 33.18
C GLY A 58 17.15 -1.81 32.55
N THR A 59 17.58 -1.62 31.31
CA THR A 59 18.32 -2.62 30.54
C THR A 59 19.63 -2.03 30.05
N ASN A 60 20.50 -1.63 30.98
CA ASN A 60 21.88 -1.31 30.63
C ASN A 60 22.51 -2.56 30.02
N MET A 61 22.76 -2.52 28.71
CA MET A 61 23.60 -3.51 28.06
C MET A 61 25.03 -3.31 28.56
N ASP A 62 25.71 -4.41 28.90
CA ASP A 62 27.15 -4.38 29.16
C ASP A 62 27.87 -4.00 27.86
N GLU A 63 28.97 -3.25 27.96
CA GLU A 63 29.79 -2.81 26.82
C GLU A 63 30.16 -3.98 25.89
N LYS A 64 30.44 -5.15 26.47
CA LYS A 64 30.73 -6.38 25.73
C LYS A 64 29.52 -6.91 24.94
N GLU A 65 28.32 -6.74 25.46
CA GLU A 65 27.08 -7.14 24.77
C GLU A 65 26.82 -6.20 23.62
N VAL A 66 27.05 -4.91 23.76
CA VAL A 66 26.97 -3.91 22.69
C VAL A 66 27.93 -4.24 21.55
N ASP A 67 29.21 -4.49 21.87
CA ASP A 67 30.25 -4.84 20.90
C ASP A 67 29.92 -6.13 20.14
N ARG A 68 29.36 -7.13 20.83
CA ARG A 68 28.90 -8.37 20.19
C ARG A 68 27.78 -8.10 19.22
N LEU A 69 26.75 -7.35 19.62
CA LEU A 69 25.58 -7.03 18.79
C LEU A 69 25.96 -6.20 17.56
N VAL A 70 26.90 -5.26 17.71
CA VAL A 70 27.42 -4.47 16.58
C VAL A 70 28.12 -5.36 15.56
N LYS A 71 28.99 -6.27 16.01
CA LYS A 71 29.67 -7.23 15.12
C LYS A 71 28.72 -8.19 14.44
N GLU A 72 27.71 -8.68 15.16
CA GLU A 72 26.66 -9.54 14.58
C GLU A 72 25.83 -8.77 13.55
N ALA A 73 25.49 -7.50 13.80
CA ALA A 73 24.76 -6.66 12.86
C ALA A 73 25.58 -6.40 11.59
N GLU A 74 26.89 -6.14 11.73
CA GLU A 74 27.79 -5.96 10.57
C GLU A 74 27.90 -7.25 9.74
N ALA A 75 28.06 -8.41 10.39
CA ALA A 75 28.17 -9.71 9.71
C ALA A 75 26.87 -10.07 8.95
N ASN A 76 25.71 -9.70 9.46
CA ASN A 76 24.40 -10.03 8.86
C ASN A 76 23.86 -8.93 7.94
N ARG A 77 24.55 -7.81 7.78
CA ARG A 77 24.07 -6.63 7.06
C ARG A 77 23.57 -6.93 5.65
N GLU A 78 24.27 -7.76 4.89
CA GLU A 78 23.91 -8.09 3.52
C GLU A 78 22.70 -9.01 3.46
N SER A 79 22.67 -10.02 4.31
CA SER A 79 21.51 -10.91 4.48
C SER A 79 20.25 -10.15 4.93
N ASP A 80 20.38 -9.24 5.86
CA ASP A 80 19.29 -8.42 6.37
C ASP A 80 18.75 -7.46 5.31
N LYS A 81 19.63 -6.92 4.47
CA LYS A 81 19.25 -6.09 3.33
C LYS A 81 18.39 -6.88 2.34
N LEU A 82 18.82 -8.09 1.96
CA LEU A 82 18.06 -8.95 1.06
C LEU A 82 16.70 -9.34 1.64
N LYS A 83 16.63 -9.67 2.93
CA LYS A 83 15.38 -9.96 3.64
C LYS A 83 14.44 -8.76 3.63
N LYS A 84 14.96 -7.56 3.91
CA LYS A 84 14.18 -6.33 3.88
C LYS A 84 13.61 -6.06 2.50
N GLU A 85 14.44 -6.16 1.45
CA GLU A 85 14.01 -5.97 0.06
C GLU A 85 12.93 -6.97 -0.35
N SER A 86 13.03 -8.24 0.07
CA SER A 86 12.02 -9.27 -0.17
C SER A 86 10.69 -8.92 0.54
N ILE A 87 10.74 -8.46 1.79
CA ILE A 87 9.53 -8.06 2.53
C ILE A 87 8.86 -6.84 1.90
N GLU A 88 9.64 -5.84 1.48
CA GLU A 88 9.13 -4.65 0.79
C GLU A 88 8.47 -5.03 -0.55
N ALA A 89 9.12 -5.87 -1.35
CA ALA A 89 8.57 -6.39 -2.60
C ALA A 89 7.25 -7.16 -2.38
N ARG A 90 7.20 -7.99 -1.32
CA ARG A 90 5.99 -8.72 -0.93
C ARG A 90 4.83 -7.77 -0.57
N ASN A 91 5.08 -6.77 0.27
CA ASN A 91 4.07 -5.78 0.65
C ASN A 91 3.54 -4.99 -0.56
N HIS A 92 4.44 -4.67 -1.50
CA HIS A 92 4.07 -4.00 -2.75
C HIS A 92 3.21 -4.91 -3.63
N ALA A 93 3.59 -6.19 -3.78
CA ALA A 93 2.83 -7.18 -4.54
C ALA A 93 1.44 -7.43 -3.95
N ASP A 94 1.31 -7.58 -2.63
CA ASP A 94 0.02 -7.74 -1.95
C ASP A 94 -0.89 -6.52 -2.18
N SER A 95 -0.33 -5.32 -2.13
CA SER A 95 -1.07 -4.09 -2.40
C SER A 95 -1.52 -4.00 -3.86
N ALA A 96 -0.65 -4.41 -4.80
CA ALA A 96 -0.96 -4.44 -6.22
C ALA A 96 -2.05 -5.47 -6.55
N ILE A 97 -2.01 -6.67 -5.96
CA ILE A 97 -3.06 -7.69 -6.08
C ILE A 97 -4.40 -7.11 -5.63
N TYR A 98 -4.44 -6.52 -4.43
CA TYR A 98 -5.68 -5.95 -3.90
C TYR A 98 -6.25 -4.85 -4.81
N GLN A 99 -5.40 -3.95 -5.29
CA GLN A 99 -5.82 -2.88 -6.21
C GLN A 99 -6.31 -3.43 -7.55
N ALA A 100 -5.62 -4.45 -8.10
CA ALA A 100 -5.99 -5.10 -9.34
C ALA A 100 -7.36 -5.79 -9.22
N GLU A 101 -7.57 -6.60 -8.19
CA GLU A 101 -8.85 -7.28 -7.93
C GLU A 101 -10.01 -6.28 -7.78
N LYS A 102 -9.76 -5.20 -7.03
CA LYS A 102 -10.75 -4.14 -6.84
C LYS A 102 -11.07 -3.44 -8.17
N THR A 103 -10.06 -3.06 -8.94
CA THR A 103 -10.25 -2.38 -10.24
C THR A 103 -11.03 -3.26 -11.21
N LEU A 104 -10.70 -4.55 -11.28
CA LEU A 104 -11.42 -5.51 -12.13
C LEU A 104 -12.89 -5.64 -11.73
N LYS A 105 -13.17 -5.70 -10.44
CA LYS A 105 -14.53 -5.82 -9.89
C LYS A 105 -15.36 -4.55 -10.11
N ASP A 106 -14.77 -3.38 -9.78
CA ASP A 106 -15.47 -2.10 -9.83
C ASP A 106 -15.75 -1.62 -11.27
N ASN A 107 -15.03 -2.18 -12.25
CA ASN A 107 -15.14 -1.82 -13.67
C ASN A 107 -15.50 -3.00 -14.57
N GLU A 108 -16.20 -3.99 -14.04
CA GLU A 108 -16.66 -5.13 -14.82
C GLU A 108 -17.50 -4.66 -16.02
N GLY A 109 -17.20 -5.17 -17.22
CA GLY A 109 -17.83 -4.77 -18.48
C GLY A 109 -17.25 -3.51 -19.15
N LYS A 110 -16.25 -2.83 -18.54
CA LYS A 110 -15.59 -1.65 -19.13
C LYS A 110 -14.20 -1.95 -19.72
N TYR A 111 -13.82 -3.19 -19.82
CA TYR A 111 -12.57 -3.65 -20.42
C TYR A 111 -12.79 -4.96 -21.17
N ASP A 112 -11.84 -5.33 -22.01
CA ASP A 112 -11.92 -6.57 -22.79
C ASP A 112 -11.91 -7.80 -21.85
N VAL A 113 -12.81 -8.76 -22.08
CA VAL A 113 -12.96 -9.97 -21.27
C VAL A 113 -11.64 -10.75 -21.21
N LYS A 114 -10.92 -10.82 -22.34
CA LYS A 114 -9.63 -11.50 -22.41
C LYS A 114 -8.57 -10.85 -21.53
N ASP A 115 -8.49 -9.50 -21.54
CA ASP A 115 -7.57 -8.77 -20.69
C ASP A 115 -7.90 -8.98 -19.21
N GLY A 116 -9.19 -9.08 -18.87
CA GLY A 116 -9.65 -9.41 -17.52
C GLY A 116 -9.28 -10.82 -17.07
N GLU A 117 -9.39 -11.81 -17.94
CA GLU A 117 -8.98 -13.19 -17.68
C GLU A 117 -7.45 -13.29 -17.52
N ASP A 118 -6.69 -12.64 -18.40
CA ASP A 118 -5.23 -12.59 -18.32
C ASP A 118 -4.78 -11.92 -17.02
N ALA A 119 -5.42 -10.82 -16.60
CA ALA A 119 -5.11 -10.16 -15.32
C ALA A 119 -5.38 -11.09 -14.12
N LYS A 120 -6.52 -11.82 -14.10
CA LYS A 120 -6.83 -12.80 -13.06
C LYS A 120 -5.79 -13.92 -13.01
N ALA A 121 -5.36 -14.43 -14.17
CA ALA A 121 -4.30 -15.44 -14.25
C ALA A 121 -2.97 -14.92 -13.68
N LYS A 122 -2.59 -13.66 -13.97
CA LYS A 122 -1.37 -13.04 -13.41
C LYS A 122 -1.46 -12.81 -11.90
N ILE A 123 -2.64 -12.46 -11.38
CA ILE A 123 -2.89 -12.37 -9.94
C ILE A 123 -2.65 -13.73 -9.26
N GLU A 124 -3.18 -14.82 -9.82
CA GLU A 124 -3.00 -16.16 -9.27
C GLU A 124 -1.53 -16.64 -9.36
N GLU A 125 -0.81 -16.32 -10.44
CA GLU A 125 0.62 -16.59 -10.54
C GLU A 125 1.42 -15.84 -9.48
N LEU A 126 1.11 -14.58 -9.23
CA LEU A 126 1.77 -13.76 -8.23
C LEU A 126 1.47 -14.26 -6.81
N LYS A 127 0.21 -14.61 -6.51
CA LYS A 127 -0.17 -15.22 -5.21
C LYS A 127 0.61 -16.47 -4.92
N LYS A 128 0.78 -17.36 -5.90
CA LYS A 128 1.58 -18.60 -5.74
C LYS A 128 3.04 -18.31 -5.40
N VAL A 129 3.63 -17.27 -5.95
CA VAL A 129 5.00 -16.86 -5.62
C VAL A 129 5.07 -16.27 -4.21
N LEU A 130 3.97 -15.68 -3.74
CA LEU A 130 3.88 -15.12 -2.38
C LEU A 130 3.55 -16.17 -1.30
N GLU A 131 3.10 -17.39 -1.63
CA GLU A 131 2.84 -18.43 -0.64
C GLU A 131 4.07 -18.80 0.20
N PRO A 132 5.27 -19.07 -0.39
CA PRO A 132 6.48 -19.28 0.39
C PRO A 132 6.94 -17.98 1.07
N SER A 133 7.37 -18.07 2.33
CA SER A 133 7.84 -16.89 3.09
C SER A 133 9.21 -16.37 2.64
N ASP A 134 9.95 -17.14 1.86
CA ASP A 134 11.33 -16.92 1.43
C ASP A 134 11.46 -16.52 -0.04
N ALA A 135 10.36 -16.20 -0.72
CA ALA A 135 10.39 -15.72 -2.09
C ALA A 135 11.34 -14.52 -2.25
N SER A 136 12.22 -14.58 -3.23
CA SER A 136 13.16 -13.48 -3.49
C SER A 136 12.44 -12.28 -4.12
N LYS A 137 13.01 -11.08 -3.94
CA LYS A 137 12.51 -9.88 -4.64
C LYS A 137 12.44 -10.09 -6.15
N ALA A 138 13.46 -10.74 -6.75
CA ALA A 138 13.51 -10.97 -8.19
C ALA A 138 12.34 -11.83 -8.69
N ASP A 139 11.98 -12.90 -7.94
CA ASP A 139 10.86 -13.78 -8.28
C ASP A 139 9.53 -13.05 -8.18
N ILE A 140 9.38 -12.20 -7.16
CA ILE A 140 8.18 -11.38 -6.96
C ILE A 140 8.05 -10.36 -8.09
N ASP A 141 9.10 -9.60 -8.39
CA ASP A 141 9.10 -8.57 -9.42
C ASP A 141 8.84 -9.18 -10.82
N ALA A 142 9.37 -10.37 -11.10
CA ALA A 142 9.14 -11.08 -12.36
C ALA A 142 7.65 -11.40 -12.61
N LYS A 143 6.84 -11.56 -11.57
CA LYS A 143 5.39 -11.78 -11.68
C LYS A 143 4.57 -10.51 -11.48
N LEU A 144 5.08 -9.55 -10.75
CA LEU A 144 4.42 -8.27 -10.51
C LEU A 144 4.41 -7.39 -11.77
N ASN A 145 5.53 -7.31 -12.50
CA ASN A 145 5.64 -6.46 -13.70
C ASN A 145 4.60 -6.82 -14.77
N PRO A 146 4.41 -8.11 -15.18
CA PRO A 146 3.37 -8.46 -16.15
C PRO A 146 1.95 -8.14 -15.66
N LEU A 147 1.69 -8.21 -14.35
CA LEU A 147 0.40 -7.80 -13.79
C LEU A 147 0.21 -6.28 -13.94
N GLN A 148 1.23 -5.48 -13.65
CA GLN A 148 1.16 -4.03 -13.80
C GLN A 148 0.94 -3.61 -15.26
N GLU A 149 1.59 -4.28 -16.22
CA GLU A 149 1.42 -4.00 -17.66
C GLU A 149 -0.02 -4.25 -18.12
N ILE A 150 -0.61 -5.39 -17.75
CA ILE A 150 -2.01 -5.68 -18.12
C ILE A 150 -2.99 -4.74 -17.41
N MET A 151 -2.73 -4.39 -16.16
CA MET A 151 -3.56 -3.44 -15.43
C MET A 151 -3.49 -2.02 -16.01
N MET A 152 -2.33 -1.61 -16.53
CA MET A 152 -2.19 -0.34 -17.26
C MET A 152 -3.04 -0.34 -18.53
N LYS A 153 -3.03 -1.44 -19.30
CA LYS A 153 -3.87 -1.61 -20.51
C LYS A 153 -5.36 -1.54 -20.17
N ILE A 154 -5.77 -2.24 -19.13
CA ILE A 154 -7.16 -2.22 -18.63
C ILE A 154 -7.56 -0.79 -18.20
N GLY A 155 -6.67 -0.08 -17.48
CA GLY A 155 -6.90 1.30 -17.08
C GLY A 155 -7.11 2.25 -18.25
N GLN A 156 -6.33 2.10 -19.33
CA GLN A 156 -6.50 2.87 -20.56
C GLN A 156 -7.85 2.57 -21.23
N ALA A 157 -8.27 1.31 -21.28
CA ALA A 157 -9.56 0.92 -21.86
C ALA A 157 -10.74 1.50 -21.07
N ILE A 158 -10.68 1.46 -19.73
CA ILE A 158 -11.69 2.04 -18.84
C ILE A 158 -11.79 3.56 -19.05
N TYR A 159 -10.65 4.25 -19.16
CA TYR A 159 -10.61 5.69 -19.41
C TYR A 159 -11.19 6.06 -20.78
N ALA A 160 -10.87 5.31 -21.83
CA ALA A 160 -11.37 5.54 -23.18
C ALA A 160 -12.90 5.37 -23.27
N GLN A 161 -13.46 4.39 -22.57
CA GLN A 161 -14.92 4.22 -22.50
C GLN A 161 -15.62 5.32 -21.72
N GLY A 162 -15.01 5.79 -20.62
CA GLY A 162 -15.55 6.88 -19.83
C GLY A 162 -15.63 8.23 -20.57
N THR A 163 -14.75 8.46 -21.54
CA THR A 163 -14.79 9.66 -22.40
C THR A 163 -15.87 9.57 -23.48
N THR A 164 -16.11 8.39 -24.04
CA THR A 164 -17.19 8.17 -25.03
C THR A 164 -18.58 8.28 -24.41
N ASP A 165 -18.76 7.84 -23.17
CA ASP A 165 -20.02 7.99 -22.45
C ASP A 165 -20.32 9.46 -22.07
N ALA A 166 -19.28 10.27 -21.83
CA ALA A 166 -19.42 11.69 -21.54
C ALA A 166 -19.75 12.51 -22.80
N GLU A 167 -19.19 12.18 -23.97
CA GLU A 167 -19.49 12.82 -25.23
C GLU A 167 -20.92 12.50 -25.71
N THR A 168 -21.36 11.23 -25.58
CA THR A 168 -22.74 10.85 -25.95
C THR A 168 -23.80 11.40 -25.00
N ALA A 169 -23.46 11.73 -23.76
CA ALA A 169 -24.35 12.41 -22.82
C ALA A 169 -24.49 13.91 -23.10
N ASN A 170 -23.47 14.52 -23.71
CA ASN A 170 -23.50 15.94 -24.07
C ASN A 170 -24.21 16.21 -25.39
N ASP A 171 -24.16 15.24 -26.34
CA ASP A 171 -24.84 15.36 -27.65
C ASP A 171 -26.38 15.22 -27.50
N LYS A 172 -26.87 14.51 -26.49
CA LYS A 172 -28.32 14.41 -26.21
C LYS A 172 -28.93 15.61 -25.52
N LYS A 173 -28.14 16.59 -25.09
CA LYS A 173 -28.62 17.84 -24.45
C LYS A 173 -28.75 19.02 -25.39
N ASN A 174 -28.27 18.92 -26.64
CA ASN A 174 -28.29 20.00 -27.62
C ASN A 174 -29.41 19.87 -28.66
N ASP A 175 -30.29 18.88 -28.53
CA ASP A 175 -31.46 18.73 -29.45
C ASP A 175 -32.79 19.04 -28.70
N ASP A 176 -32.82 20.15 -27.97
CA ASP A 176 -34.08 20.74 -27.52
C ASP A 176 -34.22 22.11 -28.15
N GLY A 177 -35.12 22.15 -29.13
CA GLY A 177 -35.36 23.25 -30.05
C GLY A 177 -35.58 24.59 -29.35
N THR A 178 -34.73 25.54 -29.66
CA THR A 178 -35.01 26.97 -29.48
C THR A 178 -35.57 27.51 -30.82
N GLU A 179 -36.87 27.67 -30.90
CA GLU A 179 -37.56 28.49 -31.95
C GLU A 179 -37.07 29.95 -31.85
N ASP A 180 -36.64 30.47 -32.98
CA ASP A 180 -36.33 31.88 -33.18
C ASP A 180 -37.57 32.74 -32.91
N ALA A 181 -37.50 33.61 -31.93
CA ALA A 181 -38.48 34.70 -31.74
C ALA A 181 -38.03 35.92 -32.54
N GLU A 182 -38.72 36.21 -33.63
CA GLU A 182 -38.64 37.48 -34.37
C GLU A 182 -38.96 38.66 -33.46
N VAL A 183 -38.03 39.59 -33.37
CA VAL A 183 -38.27 40.90 -32.74
C VAL A 183 -38.69 41.88 -33.82
N GLU A 184 -40.00 42.23 -33.87
CA GLU A 184 -40.49 43.41 -34.61
C GLU A 184 -40.11 44.70 -33.87
N GLU A 185 -39.38 45.56 -34.56
CA GLU A 185 -39.21 47.00 -34.17
C GLU A 185 -40.47 47.81 -34.39
N LYS A 186 -40.84 48.57 -33.41
CA LYS A 186 -41.69 49.73 -33.53
C LYS A 186 -41.21 50.83 -32.61
#